data_a1182d43c0e61ed9f39e4bb2abeb0455
#
_entry.id   a1182d43c0e61ed9f39e4bb2abeb0455
#
_cell.length_a   1.000
_cell.length_b   1.000
_cell.length_c   1.000
_cell.angle_alpha   90.00
_cell.angle_beta   90.00
_cell.angle_gamma   90.00
#
_symmetry.space_group_name_H-M   'P 1'
#
loop_
_entity.id
_entity.type
_entity.pdbx_description
1 polymer ?
#
loop_
_entity_poly.entity_id
_entity_poly.type
_entity_poly.pdbx_seq_one_letter_code
_entity_poly.pdbx_strand_id
1 'polypeptide(L)'
;MLRGLWRACFGIDPGPIESPTLFECDCGLRFFHPARAGDADFYRATYASRRLRAWMMAPASDHADFLAAVAHIRPGDTVLDVGGHAGAFATLLPAGARCTVIDPYADYYAAGGVLCESAAAHAARVGPAYDVVTGFQVIEHVEQPQALLRDMLACLKPGGLLVLAGPSWPSQLTELPNMVVNAPPHHLSWWSPRALAGLAERHGLVVLEAHNLTGTAALRRVYFWLHRLLPKMPVDAPFRAAWSLHVRLALVGLAQPLLNRLLGVGPPGLFTDCFLLARKPGGTGAAD
;
A
#
# COMPACT_ATOMS: atom_id res chain seq x y z
N MET A 1 19.66 -5.82 -13.44
CA MET A 1 18.70 -6.95 -13.57
C MET A 1 17.26 -6.50 -13.31
N LEU A 2 16.93 -5.81 -12.22
CA LEU A 2 15.58 -5.26 -11.92
C LEU A 2 15.02 -4.42 -13.09
N ARG A 3 15.82 -3.50 -13.65
CA ARG A 3 15.41 -2.71 -14.81
C ARG A 3 14.98 -3.57 -16.01
N GLY A 4 15.69 -4.66 -16.28
CA GLY A 4 15.35 -5.60 -17.35
C GLY A 4 14.03 -6.32 -17.09
N LEU A 5 13.73 -6.65 -15.84
CA LEU A 5 12.48 -7.30 -15.44
C LEU A 5 11.29 -6.35 -15.54
N TRP A 6 11.42 -5.09 -15.11
CA TRP A 6 10.39 -4.07 -15.30
C TRP A 6 10.03 -3.89 -16.77
N ARG A 7 11.06 -3.80 -17.65
CA ARG A 7 10.84 -3.69 -19.09
C ARG A 7 10.14 -4.93 -19.68
N ALA A 8 10.58 -6.13 -19.29
CA ALA A 8 10.04 -7.37 -19.84
C ALA A 8 8.60 -7.65 -19.33
N CYS A 9 8.35 -7.49 -18.04
CA CYS A 9 7.05 -7.81 -17.43
C CYS A 9 5.99 -6.74 -17.73
N PHE A 10 6.37 -5.46 -17.65
CA PHE A 10 5.39 -4.37 -17.66
C PHE A 10 5.59 -3.36 -18.78
N GLY A 11 6.70 -3.44 -19.54
CA GLY A 11 7.04 -2.47 -20.59
C GLY A 11 7.50 -1.12 -20.03
N ILE A 12 7.88 -1.07 -18.74
CA ILE A 12 8.28 0.14 -18.02
C ILE A 12 9.80 0.18 -17.89
N ASP A 13 10.41 1.32 -18.17
CA ASP A 13 11.82 1.57 -17.86
C ASP A 13 11.93 2.39 -16.57
N PRO A 14 12.30 1.77 -15.45
CA PRO A 14 12.43 2.48 -14.17
C PRO A 14 13.74 3.30 -14.05
N GLY A 15 14.49 3.45 -15.13
CA GLY A 15 15.80 4.11 -15.08
C GLY A 15 16.89 3.25 -14.41
N PRO A 16 18.01 3.87 -14.02
CA PRO A 16 19.06 3.22 -13.26
C PRO A 16 18.56 2.84 -11.85
N ILE A 17 18.64 1.55 -11.51
CA ILE A 17 18.30 1.05 -10.16
C ILE A 17 19.59 0.53 -9.54
N GLU A 18 20.00 1.11 -8.43
CA GLU A 18 21.04 0.54 -7.57
C GLU A 18 20.53 -0.78 -6.97
N SER A 19 21.42 -1.74 -6.73
CA SER A 19 21.02 -2.99 -6.08
C SER A 19 20.73 -2.71 -4.59
N PRO A 20 19.45 -2.69 -4.17
CA PRO A 20 19.12 -2.41 -2.79
C PRO A 20 19.35 -3.63 -1.91
N THR A 21 19.66 -3.41 -0.65
CA THR A 21 19.66 -4.42 0.40
C THR A 21 18.39 -4.28 1.22
N LEU A 22 17.74 -5.40 1.53
CA LEU A 22 16.57 -5.43 2.40
C LEU A 22 17.05 -5.61 3.84
N PHE A 23 16.69 -4.65 4.71
CA PHE A 23 16.96 -4.67 6.14
C PHE A 23 15.68 -4.93 6.94
N GLU A 24 15.84 -5.48 8.13
CA GLU A 24 14.77 -5.65 9.11
C GLU A 24 15.06 -4.84 10.36
N CYS A 25 14.04 -4.13 10.85
CA CYS A 25 14.09 -3.37 12.09
C CYS A 25 13.40 -4.17 13.20
N ASP A 26 13.89 -4.08 14.42
CA ASP A 26 13.27 -4.68 15.62
C ASP A 26 11.82 -4.22 15.83
N CYS A 27 11.43 -3.10 15.24
CA CYS A 27 10.07 -2.60 15.23
C CYS A 27 9.11 -3.38 14.33
N GLY A 28 9.60 -4.35 13.54
CA GLY A 28 8.81 -5.13 12.61
C GLY A 28 8.64 -4.49 11.22
N LEU A 29 9.38 -3.43 10.92
CA LEU A 29 9.49 -2.84 9.59
C LEU A 29 10.61 -3.52 8.82
N ARG A 30 10.37 -3.85 7.55
CA ARG A 30 11.42 -4.12 6.57
C ARG A 30 11.54 -2.98 5.58
N PHE A 31 12.76 -2.62 5.22
CA PHE A 31 13.00 -1.51 4.29
C PHE A 31 14.22 -1.78 3.42
N PHE A 32 14.19 -1.20 2.24
CA PHE A 32 15.33 -1.25 1.33
C PHE A 32 16.27 -0.07 1.54
N HIS A 33 17.57 -0.32 1.39
CA HIS A 33 18.57 0.74 1.34
C HIS A 33 19.55 0.50 0.17
N PRO A 34 19.80 1.48 -0.69
CA PRO A 34 19.16 2.81 -0.70
C PRO A 34 17.66 2.74 -1.06
N ALA A 35 16.84 3.52 -0.33
CA ALA A 35 15.43 3.67 -0.58
C ALA A 35 15.24 4.83 -1.58
N ARG A 36 15.09 4.52 -2.85
CA ARG A 36 14.82 5.52 -3.90
C ARG A 36 13.49 5.20 -4.58
N ALA A 37 12.55 6.10 -4.44
CA ALA A 37 11.28 6.05 -5.14
C ALA A 37 11.49 6.23 -6.67
N GLY A 38 10.54 5.77 -7.44
CA GLY A 38 10.45 6.09 -8.86
C GLY A 38 10.21 7.60 -9.06
N ASP A 39 10.70 8.12 -10.16
CA ASP A 39 10.41 9.49 -10.58
C ASP A 39 9.01 9.62 -11.20
N ALA A 40 8.66 10.85 -11.60
CA ALA A 40 7.38 11.13 -12.23
C ALA A 40 7.15 10.31 -13.50
N ASP A 41 8.20 10.06 -14.30
CA ASP A 41 8.08 9.26 -15.53
C ASP A 41 7.83 7.78 -15.24
N PHE A 42 8.44 7.25 -14.16
CA PHE A 42 8.17 5.90 -13.69
C PHE A 42 6.70 5.75 -13.26
N TYR A 43 6.18 6.66 -12.44
CA TYR A 43 4.78 6.59 -12.00
C TYR A 43 3.80 6.83 -13.14
N ARG A 44 4.09 7.75 -14.07
CA ARG A 44 3.30 7.93 -15.29
C ARG A 44 3.22 6.63 -16.09
N ALA A 45 4.36 5.99 -16.35
CA ALA A 45 4.41 4.72 -17.08
C ALA A 45 3.70 3.59 -16.32
N THR A 46 3.81 3.55 -14.98
CA THR A 46 3.17 2.58 -14.11
C THR A 46 1.64 2.68 -14.22
N TYR A 47 1.08 3.87 -14.06
CA TYR A 47 -0.36 4.10 -14.19
C TYR A 47 -0.89 3.94 -15.63
N ALA A 48 -0.09 4.22 -16.64
CA ALA A 48 -0.46 3.98 -18.04
C ALA A 48 -0.41 2.50 -18.43
N SER A 49 0.34 1.66 -17.72
CA SER A 49 0.53 0.25 -18.07
C SER A 49 -0.75 -0.57 -17.93
N ARG A 50 -1.32 -1.03 -19.05
CA ARG A 50 -2.49 -1.92 -19.05
C ARG A 50 -2.20 -3.25 -18.35
N ARG A 51 -0.97 -3.78 -18.46
CA ARG A 51 -0.57 -5.05 -17.84
C ARG A 51 -0.54 -4.93 -16.33
N LEU A 52 0.04 -3.85 -15.83
CA LEU A 52 0.13 -3.62 -14.39
C LEU A 52 -1.25 -3.33 -13.79
N ARG A 53 -2.06 -2.49 -14.47
CA ARG A 53 -3.45 -2.21 -14.05
C ARG A 53 -4.30 -3.46 -13.98
N ALA A 54 -4.27 -4.31 -15.00
CA ALA A 54 -5.04 -5.57 -15.00
C ALA A 54 -4.66 -6.49 -13.84
N TRP A 55 -3.47 -6.33 -13.29
CA TRP A 55 -2.97 -7.12 -12.18
C TRP A 55 -3.23 -6.48 -10.81
N MET A 56 -3.24 -5.15 -10.72
CA MET A 56 -3.37 -4.40 -9.46
C MET A 56 -4.80 -3.90 -9.17
N MET A 57 -5.66 -3.74 -10.18
CA MET A 57 -6.96 -3.11 -9.98
C MET A 57 -8.07 -4.14 -9.82
N ALA A 58 -8.49 -4.34 -8.58
CA ALA A 58 -9.75 -4.98 -8.24
C ALA A 58 -10.88 -3.93 -8.16
N PRO A 59 -12.16 -4.33 -8.29
CA PRO A 59 -13.28 -3.46 -7.94
C PRO A 59 -13.15 -2.93 -6.51
N ALA A 60 -13.59 -1.70 -6.23
CA ALA A 60 -13.52 -1.11 -4.90
C ALA A 60 -14.13 -1.99 -3.80
N SER A 61 -15.23 -2.69 -4.12
CA SER A 61 -15.89 -3.65 -3.23
C SER A 61 -15.07 -4.88 -2.86
N ASP A 62 -13.98 -5.14 -3.56
CA ASP A 62 -13.10 -6.30 -3.31
C ASP A 62 -11.86 -5.94 -2.49
N HIS A 63 -11.69 -4.65 -2.18
CA HIS A 63 -10.59 -4.17 -1.36
C HIS A 63 -10.91 -4.32 0.13
N ALA A 64 -10.24 -5.27 0.80
CA ALA A 64 -10.46 -5.54 2.22
C ALA A 64 -10.11 -4.36 3.12
N ASP A 65 -9.09 -3.59 2.75
CA ASP A 65 -8.65 -2.36 3.42
C ASP A 65 -9.71 -1.25 3.31
N PHE A 66 -10.32 -1.06 2.14
CA PHE A 66 -11.42 -0.11 1.96
C PHE A 66 -12.62 -0.49 2.81
N LEU A 67 -13.02 -1.76 2.78
CA LEU A 67 -14.17 -2.25 3.55
C LEU A 67 -13.94 -2.12 5.06
N ALA A 68 -12.73 -2.40 5.53
CA ALA A 68 -12.36 -2.19 6.93
C ALA A 68 -12.45 -0.71 7.32
N ALA A 69 -11.97 0.19 6.46
CA ALA A 69 -12.00 1.62 6.73
C ALA A 69 -13.42 2.22 6.73
N VAL A 70 -14.25 1.83 5.75
CA VAL A 70 -15.63 2.33 5.61
C VAL A 70 -16.47 2.05 6.86
N ALA A 71 -16.22 0.95 7.57
CA ALA A 71 -16.93 0.59 8.81
C ALA A 71 -16.76 1.65 9.91
N HIS A 72 -15.76 2.51 9.83
CA HIS A 72 -15.48 3.55 10.83
C HIS A 72 -15.87 4.97 10.36
N ILE A 73 -16.42 5.11 9.15
CA ILE A 73 -16.84 6.40 8.59
C ILE A 73 -18.34 6.59 8.77
N ARG A 74 -18.74 7.75 9.25
CA ARG A 74 -20.13 8.09 9.54
C ARG A 74 -20.73 8.98 8.46
N PRO A 75 -22.05 8.97 8.30
CA PRO A 75 -22.73 9.98 7.53
C PRO A 75 -22.36 11.40 8.02
N GLY A 76 -21.95 12.25 7.11
CA GLY A 76 -21.55 13.63 7.40
C GLY A 76 -20.06 13.84 7.65
N ASP A 77 -19.27 12.78 7.85
CA ASP A 77 -17.81 12.91 8.00
C ASP A 77 -17.16 13.53 6.78
N THR A 78 -16.12 14.32 7.01
CA THR A 78 -15.21 14.82 5.99
C THR A 78 -13.99 13.89 5.94
N VAL A 79 -13.72 13.31 4.76
CA VAL A 79 -12.67 12.32 4.55
C VAL A 79 -11.63 12.89 3.60
N LEU A 80 -10.35 12.72 3.91
CA LEU A 80 -9.23 12.93 2.99
C LEU A 80 -8.62 11.58 2.62
N ASP A 81 -8.61 11.27 1.33
CA ASP A 81 -7.95 10.06 0.80
C ASP A 81 -6.64 10.46 0.13
N VAL A 82 -5.53 10.14 0.78
CA VAL A 82 -4.16 10.51 0.37
C VAL A 82 -3.58 9.43 -0.52
N GLY A 83 -3.19 9.80 -1.74
CA GLY A 83 -2.73 8.86 -2.77
C GLY A 83 -3.87 8.02 -3.32
N GLY A 84 -5.11 8.57 -3.29
CA GLY A 84 -6.34 7.83 -3.63
C GLY A 84 -6.51 7.52 -5.12
N HIS A 85 -5.48 7.73 -5.95
CA HIS A 85 -5.51 7.43 -7.38
C HIS A 85 -6.78 7.99 -8.05
N ALA A 86 -7.59 7.14 -8.68
CA ALA A 86 -8.82 7.55 -9.36
C ALA A 86 -10.04 7.70 -8.41
N GLY A 87 -9.85 7.69 -7.09
CA GLY A 87 -10.91 7.92 -6.11
C GLY A 87 -11.84 6.72 -5.90
N ALA A 88 -11.36 5.51 -6.11
CA ALA A 88 -12.18 4.29 -5.98
C ALA A 88 -12.77 4.15 -4.56
N PHE A 89 -12.02 4.49 -3.52
CA PHE A 89 -12.47 4.44 -2.12
C PHE A 89 -13.69 5.35 -1.88
N ALA A 90 -13.70 6.54 -2.47
CA ALA A 90 -14.80 7.50 -2.31
C ALA A 90 -16.16 6.95 -2.74
N THR A 91 -16.19 5.96 -3.64
CA THR A 91 -17.43 5.34 -4.12
C THR A 91 -18.12 4.45 -3.08
N LEU A 92 -17.41 4.07 -2.02
CA LEU A 92 -17.93 3.19 -0.95
C LEU A 92 -18.42 3.96 0.27
N LEU A 93 -18.22 5.28 0.32
CA LEU A 93 -18.55 6.06 1.51
C LEU A 93 -20.06 6.09 1.79
N PRO A 94 -20.45 6.15 3.06
CA PRO A 94 -21.86 6.27 3.43
C PRO A 94 -22.46 7.59 2.93
N ALA A 95 -23.76 7.56 2.67
CA ALA A 95 -24.49 8.74 2.21
C ALA A 95 -24.29 9.94 3.16
N GLY A 96 -23.96 11.10 2.59
CA GLY A 96 -23.68 12.33 3.34
C GLY A 96 -22.22 12.52 3.75
N ALA A 97 -21.36 11.50 3.71
CA ALA A 97 -19.92 11.69 3.86
C ALA A 97 -19.34 12.37 2.60
N ARG A 98 -18.34 13.21 2.79
CA ARG A 98 -17.66 13.95 1.72
C ARG A 98 -16.20 13.54 1.66
N CYS A 99 -15.72 13.11 0.49
CA CYS A 99 -14.34 12.73 0.26
C CYS A 99 -13.63 13.77 -0.60
N THR A 100 -12.47 14.22 -0.12
CA THR A 100 -11.46 14.89 -0.93
C THR A 100 -10.39 13.85 -1.24
N VAL A 101 -10.09 13.66 -2.51
CA VAL A 101 -9.03 12.74 -2.95
C VAL A 101 -7.86 13.56 -3.46
N ILE A 102 -6.67 13.28 -2.97
CA ILE A 102 -5.42 13.91 -3.44
C ILE A 102 -4.46 12.85 -3.94
N ASP A 103 -3.78 13.16 -5.04
CA ASP A 103 -2.70 12.32 -5.55
C ASP A 103 -1.72 13.20 -6.35
N PRO A 104 -0.41 13.19 -6.03
CA PRO A 104 0.56 14.02 -6.73
C PRO A 104 0.72 13.71 -8.22
N TYR A 105 0.17 12.58 -8.66
CA TYR A 105 0.23 12.11 -10.04
C TYR A 105 -1.13 12.09 -10.75
N ALA A 106 -2.15 12.73 -10.17
CA ALA A 106 -3.54 12.72 -10.70
C ALA A 106 -3.63 13.16 -12.17
N ASP A 107 -2.81 14.12 -12.59
CA ASP A 107 -2.78 14.61 -13.97
C ASP A 107 -2.40 13.54 -15.00
N TYR A 108 -1.76 12.43 -14.57
CA TYR A 108 -1.30 11.38 -15.47
C TYR A 108 -2.39 10.37 -15.86
N TYR A 109 -3.49 10.31 -15.12
CA TYR A 109 -4.58 9.38 -15.40
C TYR A 109 -5.96 10.04 -15.57
N ALA A 110 -5.96 11.37 -15.68
CA ALA A 110 -7.15 12.18 -16.00
C ALA A 110 -8.39 11.82 -15.14
N ALA A 111 -8.20 11.55 -13.85
CA ALA A 111 -9.29 11.27 -12.95
C ALA A 111 -9.99 12.58 -12.57
N GLY A 112 -11.18 12.80 -13.07
CA GLY A 112 -12.01 13.93 -12.66
C GLY A 112 -12.28 13.91 -11.16
N GLY A 113 -12.12 15.07 -10.49
CA GLY A 113 -12.42 15.21 -9.07
C GLY A 113 -11.29 14.85 -8.10
N VAL A 114 -10.12 14.41 -8.61
CA VAL A 114 -8.91 14.20 -7.81
C VAL A 114 -8.02 15.44 -7.90
N LEU A 115 -7.54 15.93 -6.76
CA LEU A 115 -6.63 17.08 -6.73
C LEU A 115 -5.19 16.61 -6.94
N CYS A 116 -4.50 17.23 -7.92
CA CYS A 116 -3.10 16.94 -8.21
C CYS A 116 -2.19 17.70 -7.23
N GLU A 117 -2.08 17.20 -6.01
CA GLU A 117 -1.22 17.79 -4.98
C GLU A 117 -0.69 16.75 -4.00
N SER A 118 0.43 17.07 -3.34
CA SER A 118 1.00 16.23 -2.28
C SER A 118 0.28 16.46 -0.96
N ALA A 119 0.40 15.51 -0.02
CA ALA A 119 -0.12 15.67 1.34
C ALA A 119 0.44 16.92 2.04
N ALA A 120 1.72 17.22 1.85
CA ALA A 120 2.37 18.42 2.40
C ALA A 120 1.73 19.72 1.87
N ALA A 121 1.53 19.82 0.55
CA ALA A 121 0.90 20.98 -0.07
C ALA A 121 -0.55 21.15 0.40
N HIS A 122 -1.29 20.03 0.47
CA HIS A 122 -2.66 20.03 0.97
C HIS A 122 -2.75 20.48 2.43
N ALA A 123 -1.89 19.94 3.29
CA ALA A 123 -1.83 20.29 4.71
C ALA A 123 -1.53 21.79 4.91
N ALA A 124 -0.59 22.34 4.15
CA ALA A 124 -0.23 23.76 4.22
C ALA A 124 -1.40 24.67 3.80
N ARG A 125 -2.24 24.24 2.87
CA ARG A 125 -3.38 25.01 2.35
C ARG A 125 -4.63 24.90 3.20
N VAL A 126 -4.91 23.71 3.76
CA VAL A 126 -6.23 23.43 4.36
C VAL A 126 -6.16 23.33 5.88
N GLY A 127 -5.06 22.81 6.43
CA GLY A 127 -4.93 22.54 7.87
C GLY A 127 -5.86 21.41 8.36
N PRO A 128 -6.19 21.38 9.67
CA PRO A 128 -6.96 20.28 10.29
C PRO A 128 -8.46 20.38 9.97
N ALA A 129 -8.85 19.89 8.80
CA ALA A 129 -10.21 20.00 8.26
C ALA A 129 -10.98 18.68 8.17
N TYR A 130 -10.31 17.53 8.38
CA TYR A 130 -10.90 16.23 8.11
C TYR A 130 -11.18 15.45 9.39
N ASP A 131 -12.32 14.75 9.42
CA ASP A 131 -12.71 13.83 10.51
C ASP A 131 -11.97 12.50 10.35
N VAL A 132 -11.69 12.10 9.11
CA VAL A 132 -10.95 10.88 8.77
C VAL A 132 -9.90 11.22 7.70
N VAL A 133 -8.68 10.72 7.88
CA VAL A 133 -7.62 10.77 6.85
C VAL A 133 -7.18 9.34 6.56
N THR A 134 -7.19 8.96 5.29
CA THR A 134 -6.85 7.62 4.83
C THR A 134 -5.61 7.63 3.94
N GLY A 135 -4.88 6.52 3.92
CA GLY A 135 -3.78 6.28 2.99
C GLY A 135 -3.67 4.78 2.71
N PHE A 136 -4.16 4.37 1.54
CA PHE A 136 -4.19 2.97 1.12
C PHE A 136 -3.11 2.71 0.08
N GLN A 137 -2.21 1.76 0.33
CA GLN A 137 -1.14 1.38 -0.59
C GLN A 137 -0.27 2.60 -0.98
N VAL A 138 0.13 3.41 0.01
CA VAL A 138 0.93 4.64 -0.19
C VAL A 138 2.21 4.63 0.63
N ILE A 139 2.13 4.21 1.89
CA ILE A 139 3.25 4.34 2.85
C ILE A 139 4.48 3.53 2.43
N GLU A 140 4.31 2.47 1.69
CA GLU A 140 5.38 1.62 1.14
C GLU A 140 6.12 2.26 -0.04
N HIS A 141 5.54 3.28 -0.67
CA HIS A 141 6.10 3.95 -1.84
C HIS A 141 6.94 5.18 -1.52
N VAL A 142 6.88 5.67 -0.29
CA VAL A 142 7.53 6.94 0.08
C VAL A 142 8.88 6.71 0.74
N GLU A 143 9.85 7.58 0.42
CA GLU A 143 11.19 7.55 1.02
C GLU A 143 11.18 7.97 2.49
N GLN A 144 10.21 8.80 2.89
CA GLN A 144 10.09 9.36 4.23
C GLN A 144 8.68 9.15 4.82
N PRO A 145 8.34 7.94 5.27
CA PRO A 145 7.01 7.63 5.78
C PRO A 145 6.61 8.46 7.01
N GLN A 146 7.58 8.87 7.84
CA GLN A 146 7.30 9.75 8.97
C GLN A 146 6.89 11.17 8.52
N ALA A 147 7.45 11.68 7.41
CA ALA A 147 7.03 12.96 6.85
C ALA A 147 5.61 12.88 6.30
N LEU A 148 5.30 11.85 5.51
CA LEU A 148 3.93 11.59 5.04
C LEU A 148 2.95 11.55 6.21
N LEU A 149 3.26 10.81 7.26
CA LEU A 149 2.36 10.73 8.43
C LEU A 149 2.15 12.11 9.09
N ARG A 150 3.20 12.91 9.26
CA ARG A 150 3.06 14.27 9.81
C ARG A 150 2.14 15.14 8.95
N ASP A 151 2.26 15.07 7.63
CA ASP A 151 1.44 15.83 6.70
C ASP A 151 -0.03 15.37 6.77
N MET A 152 -0.28 14.06 6.83
CA MET A 152 -1.62 13.50 7.04
C MET A 152 -2.23 13.97 8.37
N LEU A 153 -1.44 13.96 9.45
CA LEU A 153 -1.89 14.41 10.78
C LEU A 153 -2.14 15.93 10.84
N ALA A 154 -1.46 16.72 10.03
CA ALA A 154 -1.74 18.15 9.91
C ALA A 154 -3.10 18.42 9.27
N CYS A 155 -3.60 17.53 8.43
CA CYS A 155 -4.95 17.60 7.86
C CYS A 155 -6.05 17.08 8.81
N LEU A 156 -5.69 16.27 9.79
CA LEU A 156 -6.63 15.58 10.68
C LEU A 156 -7.04 16.46 11.86
N LYS A 157 -8.34 16.59 12.09
CA LYS A 157 -8.91 17.27 13.28
C LYS A 157 -8.46 16.60 14.58
N PRO A 158 -8.39 17.34 15.70
CA PRO A 158 -8.34 16.73 17.05
C PRO A 158 -9.51 15.76 17.22
N GLY A 159 -9.25 14.55 17.76
CA GLY A 159 -10.23 13.47 17.87
C GLY A 159 -10.52 12.67 16.61
N GLY A 160 -10.00 13.11 15.45
CA GLY A 160 -10.19 12.43 14.16
C GLY A 160 -9.47 11.10 14.03
N LEU A 161 -9.81 10.34 13.00
CA LEU A 161 -9.30 9.00 12.72
C LEU A 161 -8.29 8.99 11.58
N LEU A 162 -7.16 8.34 11.80
CA LEU A 162 -6.20 7.98 10.78
C LEU A 162 -6.39 6.50 10.41
N VAL A 163 -6.45 6.23 9.10
CA VAL A 163 -6.44 4.86 8.57
C VAL A 163 -5.25 4.70 7.64
N LEU A 164 -4.43 3.68 7.86
CA LEU A 164 -3.36 3.29 6.96
C LEU A 164 -3.50 1.80 6.62
N ALA A 165 -3.28 1.47 5.35
CA ALA A 165 -3.14 0.08 4.92
C ALA A 165 -2.11 -0.02 3.79
N GLY A 166 -1.43 -1.14 3.75
CA GLY A 166 -0.44 -1.46 2.74
C GLY A 166 -0.07 -2.94 2.75
N PRO A 167 0.80 -3.40 1.84
CA PRO A 167 1.20 -4.80 1.77
C PRO A 167 1.80 -5.27 3.08
N SER A 168 1.25 -6.34 3.64
CA SER A 168 1.70 -6.88 4.92
C SER A 168 3.03 -7.61 4.80
N TRP A 169 3.84 -7.47 5.83
CA TRP A 169 4.97 -8.32 6.12
C TRP A 169 4.79 -8.98 7.50
N PRO A 170 5.01 -10.30 7.66
CA PRO A 170 5.15 -11.30 6.58
C PRO A 170 3.83 -11.58 5.85
N SER A 171 3.89 -11.79 4.55
CA SER A 171 2.74 -12.23 3.76
C SER A 171 3.18 -13.05 2.55
N GLN A 172 2.22 -13.70 1.88
CA GLN A 172 2.52 -14.46 0.67
C GLN A 172 3.05 -13.58 -0.47
N LEU A 173 2.74 -12.30 -0.45
CA LEU A 173 3.22 -11.36 -1.45
C LEU A 173 4.66 -10.93 -1.16
N THR A 174 4.93 -10.51 0.07
CA THR A 174 6.24 -9.98 0.46
C THR A 174 7.30 -11.07 0.65
N GLU A 175 6.90 -12.29 1.01
CA GLU A 175 7.83 -13.41 1.12
C GLU A 175 8.27 -14.01 -0.23
N LEU A 176 7.60 -13.67 -1.34
CA LEU A 176 8.02 -14.11 -2.67
C LEU A 176 9.28 -13.37 -3.10
N PRO A 177 10.39 -14.10 -3.33
CA PRO A 177 11.61 -13.46 -3.76
C PRO A 177 11.45 -12.84 -5.14
N ASN A 178 12.08 -11.68 -5.33
CA ASN A 178 12.19 -11.02 -6.63
C ASN A 178 10.89 -10.60 -7.32
N MET A 179 9.79 -10.49 -6.60
CA MET A 179 8.65 -9.80 -7.16
C MET A 179 9.02 -8.33 -7.36
N VAL A 180 9.20 -7.94 -8.61
CA VAL A 180 9.70 -6.59 -8.97
C VAL A 180 8.83 -5.47 -8.40
N VAL A 181 7.54 -5.71 -8.25
CA VAL A 181 6.61 -4.73 -7.64
C VAL A 181 6.82 -4.56 -6.14
N ASN A 182 7.46 -5.53 -5.46
CA ASN A 182 7.74 -5.47 -4.03
C ASN A 182 9.14 -4.90 -3.70
N ALA A 183 9.79 -4.30 -4.66
CA ALA A 183 11.14 -3.74 -4.51
C ALA A 183 11.23 -2.36 -5.15
N PRO A 184 12.27 -1.56 -4.79
CA PRO A 184 12.52 -0.29 -5.45
C PRO A 184 12.57 -0.41 -6.99
N PRO A 185 12.09 0.58 -7.70
CA PRO A 185 11.64 1.88 -7.21
C PRO A 185 10.15 1.94 -6.80
N HIS A 186 9.44 0.81 -6.80
CA HIS A 186 8.00 0.76 -6.53
C HIS A 186 7.74 0.66 -5.03
N HIS A 187 8.09 -0.43 -4.35
CA HIS A 187 8.00 -0.54 -2.90
C HIS A 187 9.36 -0.33 -2.24
N LEU A 188 9.44 0.60 -1.30
CA LEU A 188 10.65 0.94 -0.56
C LEU A 188 10.69 0.30 0.84
N SER A 189 9.53 -0.10 1.33
CA SER A 189 9.37 -0.70 2.66
C SER A 189 8.22 -1.68 2.70
N TRP A 190 8.27 -2.61 3.66
CA TRP A 190 7.22 -3.59 3.95
C TRP A 190 6.80 -3.45 5.40
N TRP A 191 5.51 -3.27 5.60
CA TRP A 191 4.95 -2.95 6.90
C TRP A 191 4.31 -4.15 7.56
N SER A 192 4.40 -4.21 8.87
CA SER A 192 3.62 -5.12 9.70
C SER A 192 2.62 -4.32 10.53
N PRO A 193 1.57 -4.94 11.07
CA PRO A 193 0.66 -4.26 12.01
C PRO A 193 1.40 -3.61 13.19
N ARG A 194 2.44 -4.31 13.72
CA ARG A 194 3.30 -3.80 14.79
C ARG A 194 4.08 -2.55 14.36
N ALA A 195 4.63 -2.55 13.14
CA ALA A 195 5.38 -1.40 12.63
C ALA A 195 4.50 -0.17 12.41
N LEU A 196 3.28 -0.37 11.88
CA LEU A 196 2.30 0.70 11.72
C LEU A 196 1.83 1.25 13.07
N ALA A 197 1.51 0.37 14.03
CA ALA A 197 1.15 0.77 15.38
C ALA A 197 2.26 1.59 16.06
N GLY A 198 3.49 1.09 16.04
CA GLY A 198 4.62 1.82 16.60
C GLY A 198 4.92 3.14 15.90
N LEU A 199 4.64 3.26 14.59
CA LEU A 199 4.73 4.53 13.89
C LEU A 199 3.67 5.51 14.40
N ALA A 200 2.42 5.09 14.53
CA ALA A 200 1.32 5.90 15.03
C ALA A 200 1.56 6.38 16.48
N GLU A 201 1.96 5.47 17.38
CA GLU A 201 2.26 5.76 18.78
C GLU A 201 3.37 6.80 18.94
N ARG A 202 4.44 6.69 18.16
CA ARG A 202 5.53 7.69 18.16
C ARG A 202 5.09 9.07 17.73
N HIS A 203 3.96 9.18 17.02
CA HIS A 203 3.35 10.46 16.64
C HIS A 203 2.19 10.87 17.56
N GLY A 204 2.08 10.23 18.73
CA GLY A 204 1.10 10.58 19.76
C GLY A 204 -0.34 10.14 19.46
N LEU A 205 -0.53 9.21 18.52
CA LEU A 205 -1.86 8.64 18.24
C LEU A 205 -2.20 7.52 19.21
N VAL A 206 -3.48 7.35 19.47
CA VAL A 206 -4.04 6.19 20.18
C VAL A 206 -4.41 5.13 19.15
N VAL A 207 -3.69 4.02 19.15
CA VAL A 207 -3.98 2.89 18.26
C VAL A 207 -5.28 2.22 18.72
N LEU A 208 -6.24 2.11 17.82
CA LEU A 208 -7.53 1.44 18.06
C LEU A 208 -7.49 0.01 17.50
N GLU A 209 -6.94 -0.16 16.29
CA GLU A 209 -6.82 -1.44 15.61
C GLU A 209 -5.49 -1.51 14.87
N ALA A 210 -4.82 -2.65 14.95
CA ALA A 210 -3.64 -2.96 14.13
C ALA A 210 -3.61 -4.47 13.86
N HIS A 211 -3.95 -4.89 12.65
CA HIS A 211 -4.05 -6.31 12.30
C HIS A 211 -3.81 -6.55 10.80
N ASN A 212 -3.68 -7.81 10.44
CA ASN A 212 -3.57 -8.21 9.05
C ASN A 212 -4.97 -8.41 8.44
N LEU A 213 -5.11 -7.99 7.19
CA LEU A 213 -6.31 -8.23 6.39
C LEU A 213 -6.13 -9.45 5.49
N THR A 214 -7.18 -10.23 5.38
CA THR A 214 -7.22 -11.38 4.47
C THR A 214 -7.48 -10.89 3.04
N GLY A 215 -6.60 -11.21 2.12
CA GLY A 215 -6.78 -10.90 0.72
C GLY A 215 -8.03 -11.52 0.10
N THR A 216 -8.47 -10.97 -1.02
CA THR A 216 -9.63 -11.50 -1.77
C THR A 216 -9.43 -12.98 -2.12
N ALA A 217 -10.53 -13.70 -2.36
CA ALA A 217 -10.47 -15.10 -2.80
C ALA A 217 -9.66 -15.26 -4.10
N ALA A 218 -9.69 -14.26 -4.99
CA ALA A 218 -8.91 -14.25 -6.22
C ALA A 218 -7.40 -14.15 -5.93
N LEU A 219 -6.97 -13.19 -5.12
CA LEU A 219 -5.56 -13.05 -4.72
C LEU A 219 -5.07 -14.30 -3.98
N ARG A 220 -5.85 -14.85 -3.05
CA ARG A 220 -5.51 -16.08 -2.34
C ARG A 220 -5.26 -17.24 -3.30
N ARG A 221 -6.09 -17.42 -4.33
CA ARG A 221 -5.91 -18.47 -5.33
C ARG A 221 -4.60 -18.32 -6.12
N VAL A 222 -4.21 -17.10 -6.41
CA VAL A 222 -2.96 -16.82 -7.15
C VAL A 222 -1.74 -17.05 -6.25
N TYR A 223 -1.72 -16.44 -5.07
CA TYR A 223 -0.52 -16.45 -4.22
C TYR A 223 -0.31 -17.73 -3.44
N PHE A 224 -1.35 -18.52 -3.17
CA PHE A 224 -1.23 -19.75 -2.38
C PHE A 224 -0.16 -20.71 -2.95
N TRP A 225 -0.25 -21.04 -4.24
CA TRP A 225 0.70 -21.95 -4.87
C TRP A 225 2.06 -21.33 -5.11
N LEU A 226 2.10 -20.03 -5.42
CA LEU A 226 3.36 -19.29 -5.55
C LEU A 226 4.14 -19.32 -4.23
N HIS A 227 3.49 -19.00 -3.13
CA HIS A 227 4.11 -19.01 -1.80
C HIS A 227 4.56 -20.42 -1.37
N ARG A 228 3.79 -21.45 -1.73
CA ARG A 228 4.09 -22.82 -1.32
C ARG A 228 5.22 -23.48 -2.14
N LEU A 229 5.33 -23.13 -3.41
CA LEU A 229 6.26 -23.78 -4.35
C LEU A 229 7.55 -23.00 -4.60
N LEU A 230 7.59 -21.74 -4.23
CA LEU A 230 8.76 -20.89 -4.42
C LEU A 230 9.51 -20.68 -3.10
N PRO A 231 10.85 -20.51 -3.16
CA PRO A 231 11.65 -20.19 -1.98
C PRO A 231 11.23 -18.84 -1.40
N LYS A 232 11.37 -18.67 -0.10
CA LYS A 232 11.15 -17.41 0.59
C LYS A 232 12.31 -16.44 0.38
N MET A 233 12.03 -15.15 0.49
CA MET A 233 13.06 -14.13 0.36
C MET A 233 13.94 -14.07 1.61
N PRO A 234 15.28 -14.14 1.47
CA PRO A 234 16.19 -13.94 2.59
C PRO A 234 16.19 -12.47 3.02
N VAL A 235 16.35 -12.24 4.32
CA VAL A 235 16.63 -10.93 4.90
C VAL A 235 18.13 -10.70 5.02
N ASP A 236 18.54 -9.45 5.23
CA ASP A 236 19.92 -9.01 5.38
C ASP A 236 20.82 -9.42 4.20
N ALA A 237 20.21 -9.53 3.02
CA ALA A 237 20.88 -9.89 1.80
C ALA A 237 20.51 -8.91 0.68
N PRO A 238 21.42 -8.67 -0.27
CA PRO A 238 21.11 -7.88 -1.45
C PRO A 238 19.92 -8.45 -2.20
N PHE A 239 19.00 -7.59 -2.60
CA PHE A 239 17.87 -7.99 -3.43
C PHE A 239 18.37 -8.46 -4.79
N ARG A 240 18.26 -9.74 -5.06
CA ARG A 240 18.71 -10.36 -6.30
C ARG A 240 17.52 -10.78 -7.14
N ALA A 241 17.14 -9.94 -8.08
CA ALA A 241 16.21 -10.36 -9.12
C ALA A 241 16.86 -11.45 -10.00
N ALA A 242 16.21 -12.59 -10.11
CA ALA A 242 16.68 -13.70 -10.95
C ALA A 242 15.64 -14.06 -12.01
N TRP A 243 16.05 -14.12 -13.28
CA TRP A 243 15.17 -14.56 -14.38
C TRP A 243 14.60 -15.95 -14.16
N SER A 244 15.42 -16.88 -13.62
CA SER A 244 14.98 -18.23 -13.30
C SER A 244 13.78 -18.27 -12.36
N LEU A 245 13.68 -17.31 -11.43
CA LEU A 245 12.56 -17.23 -10.53
C LEU A 245 11.30 -16.68 -11.22
N HIS A 246 11.46 -15.69 -12.12
CA HIS A 246 10.34 -15.18 -12.91
C HIS A 246 9.79 -16.23 -13.87
N VAL A 247 10.65 -17.08 -14.43
CA VAL A 247 10.21 -18.27 -15.20
C VAL A 247 9.42 -19.23 -14.31
N ARG A 248 9.87 -19.49 -13.08
CA ARG A 248 9.13 -20.34 -12.12
C ARG A 248 7.80 -19.70 -11.71
N LEU A 249 7.78 -18.37 -11.46
CA LEU A 249 6.55 -17.62 -11.20
C LEU A 249 5.54 -17.79 -12.34
N ALA A 250 6.00 -17.63 -13.59
CA ALA A 250 5.16 -17.83 -14.77
C ALA A 250 4.63 -19.26 -14.88
N LEU A 251 5.49 -20.27 -14.68
CA LEU A 251 5.09 -21.67 -14.74
C LEU A 251 4.07 -22.05 -13.66
N VAL A 252 4.30 -21.61 -12.42
CA VAL A 252 3.34 -21.83 -11.33
C VAL A 252 2.03 -21.08 -11.60
N GLY A 253 2.10 -19.84 -12.09
CA GLY A 253 0.94 -19.06 -12.48
C GLY A 253 0.10 -19.72 -13.58
N LEU A 254 0.73 -20.32 -14.58
CA LEU A 254 0.05 -21.10 -15.63
C LEU A 254 -0.54 -22.41 -15.11
N ALA A 255 0.15 -23.11 -14.21
CA ALA A 255 -0.33 -24.35 -13.61
C ALA A 255 -1.42 -24.14 -12.54
N GLN A 256 -1.51 -22.97 -11.98
CA GLN A 256 -2.37 -22.63 -10.84
C GLN A 256 -3.86 -23.00 -11.04
N PRO A 257 -4.53 -22.75 -12.17
CA PRO A 257 -5.93 -23.13 -12.32
C PRO A 257 -6.13 -24.64 -12.19
N LEU A 258 -5.21 -25.43 -12.73
CA LEU A 258 -5.21 -26.88 -12.62
C LEU A 258 -4.92 -27.33 -11.19
N LEU A 259 -3.91 -26.75 -10.54
CA LEU A 259 -3.57 -27.04 -9.14
C LEU A 259 -4.75 -26.73 -8.21
N ASN A 260 -5.41 -25.60 -8.40
CA ASN A 260 -6.60 -25.24 -7.62
C ASN A 260 -7.75 -26.23 -7.79
N ARG A 261 -7.92 -26.76 -9.02
CA ARG A 261 -8.97 -27.72 -9.32
C ARG A 261 -8.69 -29.11 -8.73
N LEU A 262 -7.45 -29.56 -8.78
CA LEU A 262 -7.06 -30.92 -8.36
C LEU A 262 -6.78 -31.03 -6.86
N LEU A 263 -6.14 -30.01 -6.28
CA LEU A 263 -5.60 -30.06 -4.92
C LEU A 263 -6.30 -29.06 -3.98
N GLY A 264 -7.18 -28.24 -4.53
CA GLY A 264 -7.85 -27.19 -3.78
C GLY A 264 -6.94 -26.00 -3.44
N VAL A 265 -7.52 -25.02 -2.80
CA VAL A 265 -6.83 -23.85 -2.22
C VAL A 265 -6.88 -24.02 -0.71
N GLY A 266 -5.74 -23.86 -0.05
CA GLY A 266 -5.66 -24.00 1.41
C GLY A 266 -6.58 -23.06 2.18
N PRO A 267 -6.69 -23.26 3.49
CA PRO A 267 -7.63 -22.52 4.33
C PRO A 267 -7.39 -21.00 4.27
N PRO A 268 -8.41 -20.19 4.58
CA PRO A 268 -8.24 -18.75 4.75
C PRO A 268 -7.23 -18.50 5.89
N GLY A 269 -6.27 -17.65 5.66
CA GLY A 269 -5.15 -17.36 6.56
C GLY A 269 -4.02 -16.69 5.81
N LEU A 270 -4.22 -16.46 4.52
CA LEU A 270 -3.29 -15.74 3.67
C LEU A 270 -3.58 -14.25 3.80
N PHE A 271 -2.72 -13.57 4.54
CA PHE A 271 -2.76 -12.12 4.65
C PHE A 271 -2.11 -11.50 3.41
N THR A 272 -2.67 -10.41 2.93
CA THR A 272 -2.06 -9.62 1.86
C THR A 272 -1.68 -8.25 2.35
N ASP A 273 -2.48 -7.67 3.22
CA ASP A 273 -2.34 -6.30 3.68
C ASP A 273 -2.31 -6.22 5.20
N CYS A 274 -1.68 -5.20 5.74
CA CYS A 274 -1.80 -4.77 7.12
C CYS A 274 -2.66 -3.51 7.19
N PHE A 275 -3.38 -3.37 8.29
CA PHE A 275 -4.33 -2.31 8.55
C PHE A 275 -4.03 -1.66 9.89
N LEU A 276 -4.13 -0.34 9.94
CA LEU A 276 -4.06 0.48 11.14
C LEU A 276 -5.26 1.41 11.18
N LEU A 277 -5.95 1.44 12.30
CA LEU A 277 -6.86 2.48 12.70
C LEU A 277 -6.33 3.14 13.96
N ALA A 278 -6.12 4.45 13.93
CA ALA A 278 -5.63 5.19 15.07
C ALA A 278 -6.38 6.51 15.24
N ARG A 279 -6.47 7.02 16.47
CA ARG A 279 -7.14 8.27 16.79
C ARG A 279 -6.14 9.34 17.20
N LYS A 280 -6.26 10.51 16.61
CA LYS A 280 -5.57 11.71 17.08
C LYS A 280 -6.22 12.15 18.41
N PRO A 281 -5.46 12.36 19.49
CA PRO A 281 -6.03 12.86 20.74
C PRO A 281 -6.84 14.13 20.50
N GLY A 282 -7.96 14.26 21.23
CA GLY A 282 -8.68 15.51 21.29
C GLY A 282 -7.74 16.57 21.86
N GLY A 283 -7.73 17.78 21.30
CA GLY A 283 -7.06 18.88 21.95
C GLY A 283 -7.59 18.96 23.38
N THR A 284 -6.71 18.99 24.36
CA THR A 284 -7.11 19.38 25.71
C THR A 284 -7.70 20.77 25.59
N GLY A 285 -9.04 20.86 25.57
CA GLY A 285 -9.69 22.15 25.76
C GLY A 285 -9.05 22.75 27.00
N ALA A 286 -8.47 23.94 26.86
CA ALA A 286 -8.14 24.72 28.04
C ALA A 286 -9.42 24.72 28.89
N ALA A 287 -9.37 24.07 30.01
CA ALA A 287 -10.38 24.26 31.04
C ALA A 287 -10.19 25.71 31.49
N ASP A 288 -11.11 26.57 31.03
CA ASP A 288 -11.30 27.90 31.60
C ASP A 288 -11.76 27.78 33.08
#